data_efe41e37103a286941f54f5d2757523f
#
_entry.id   efe41e37103a286941f54f5d2757523f
#
_cell.length_a   1.000
_cell.length_b   1.000
_cell.length_c   1.000
_cell.angle_alpha   90.00
_cell.angle_beta   90.00
_cell.angle_gamma   90.00
#
_symmetry.space_group_name_H-M   'P 1'
#
loop_
_entity.id
_entity.type
_entity.pdbx_description
1 polymer ?
#
loop_
_entity_poly.entity_id
_entity_poly.type
_entity_poly.pdbx_seq_one_letter_code
_entity_poly.pdbx_strand_id
1 'polypeptide(L)'
;MLGEDDESRVVRVGGGIELRFHELARAYPDIVDDPVLDFLVTARSELVSVEVSVRTLDGDGLDVFLAELAEDFRGWEGLRTWRSLEGDLTLSARHSGRSVYLTWGLHDRPPSEEWRFEVTTAHAPGEDMRNLADEISLFLESEPRP
;
A
#
# COMPACT_ATOMS: atom_id res chain seq x y z
N MET A 1 21.82 -7.94 -17.75
CA MET A 1 21.41 -7.59 -17.50
C MET A 1 20.76 -7.52 -17.16
N LEU A 2 20.39 -7.39 -17.06
CA LEU A 2 19.84 -7.06 -16.69
C LEU A 2 19.29 -6.84 -16.06
N GLY A 3 19.43 -7.16 -15.96
CA GLY A 3 18.94 -7.11 -14.77
C GLY A 3 18.30 -5.96 -14.22
N GLU A 4 18.45 -5.14 -14.49
CA GLU A 4 17.97 -4.03 -14.08
C GLU A 4 16.68 -3.99 -13.50
N ASP A 5 15.90 -4.62 -13.91
CA ASP A 5 14.63 -4.67 -13.47
C ASP A 5 14.49 -5.20 -12.14
N ASP A 6 15.40 -5.94 -11.75
CA ASP A 6 15.29 -6.53 -10.49
C ASP A 6 15.50 -5.56 -9.41
N GLU A 7 15.89 -4.42 -9.69
CA GLU A 7 16.00 -3.51 -8.65
C GLU A 7 14.69 -3.03 -8.23
N SER A 8 13.68 -3.14 -8.97
CA SER A 8 12.36 -2.68 -8.58
C SER A 8 11.72 -3.69 -7.69
N ARG A 9 11.58 -3.34 -6.44
CA ARG A 9 10.84 -4.19 -5.53
C ARG A 9 9.35 -4.06 -5.81
N VAL A 10 8.66 -5.16 -5.75
CA VAL A 10 7.21 -5.21 -5.98
C VAL A 10 6.59 -5.97 -4.81
N VAL A 11 5.51 -5.39 -4.27
CA VAL A 11 4.73 -6.07 -3.23
C VAL A 11 3.39 -6.44 -3.83
N ARG A 12 2.98 -7.68 -3.62
CA ARG A 12 1.70 -8.18 -4.13
C ARG A 12 0.81 -8.58 -2.98
N VAL A 13 -0.44 -8.14 -3.04
CA VAL A 13 -1.42 -8.40 -1.99
C VAL A 13 -2.70 -8.89 -2.64
N GLY A 14 -3.30 -9.95 -2.07
CA GLY A 14 -4.58 -10.45 -2.52
C GLY A 14 -4.46 -11.67 -3.41
N GLY A 15 -5.58 -12.18 -3.86
CA GLY A 15 -5.65 -13.39 -4.65
C GLY A 15 -6.40 -13.18 -5.94
N GLY A 16 -7.75 -13.29 -5.92
CA GLY A 16 -8.56 -13.15 -7.12
C GLY A 16 -8.34 -11.83 -7.83
N ILE A 17 -8.25 -10.75 -7.07
CA ILE A 17 -7.76 -9.48 -7.58
C ILE A 17 -6.47 -9.19 -6.84
N GLU A 18 -5.45 -8.76 -7.58
CA GLU A 18 -4.13 -8.56 -7.00
C GLU A 18 -3.81 -7.08 -6.97
N LEU A 19 -3.35 -6.61 -5.81
CA LEU A 19 -2.80 -5.27 -5.68
C LEU A 19 -1.29 -5.37 -5.80
N ARG A 20 -0.70 -4.50 -6.58
CA ARG A 20 0.75 -4.42 -6.73
C ARG A 20 1.22 -3.03 -6.37
N PHE A 21 2.20 -2.97 -5.47
CA PHE A 21 2.90 -1.74 -5.13
C PHE A 21 4.22 -1.78 -5.89
N HIS A 22 4.48 -0.79 -6.73
CA HIS A 22 5.66 -0.83 -7.58
C HIS A 22 6.07 0.58 -8.02
N GLU A 23 7.22 0.68 -8.67
CA GLU A 23 7.71 1.93 -9.25
C GLU A 23 7.90 3.02 -8.20
N LEU A 24 8.59 2.69 -7.12
CA LEU A 24 8.93 3.69 -6.11
C LEU A 24 9.91 4.69 -6.72
N ALA A 25 9.61 5.97 -6.57
CA ALA A 25 10.41 7.03 -7.17
C ALA A 25 10.45 8.25 -6.27
N ARG A 26 11.53 9.02 -6.38
CA ARG A 26 11.59 10.32 -5.72
C ARG A 26 10.82 11.31 -6.56
N ALA A 27 9.92 12.07 -5.92
CA ALA A 27 9.14 13.07 -6.64
C ALA A 27 10.02 14.24 -7.08
N TYR A 28 11.00 14.58 -6.26
CA TYR A 28 11.89 15.73 -6.52
C TYR A 28 13.34 15.28 -6.39
N PRO A 29 13.86 14.56 -7.41
CA PRO A 29 15.19 13.94 -7.27
C PRO A 29 16.32 14.94 -7.13
N ASP A 30 16.11 16.19 -7.54
CA ASP A 30 17.17 17.20 -7.43
C ASP A 30 17.27 17.81 -6.05
N ILE A 31 16.33 17.51 -5.16
CA ILE A 31 16.33 18.05 -3.81
C ILE A 31 16.88 16.98 -2.87
N VAL A 32 18.00 17.29 -2.22
CA VAL A 32 18.66 16.33 -1.33
C VAL A 32 17.76 16.07 -0.11
N ASP A 33 17.59 14.79 0.20
CA ASP A 33 16.83 14.35 1.38
C ASP A 33 15.37 14.79 1.36
N ASP A 34 14.82 15.02 0.17
CA ASP A 34 13.40 15.36 0.09
C ASP A 34 12.57 14.12 0.47
N PRO A 35 11.62 14.26 1.37
CA PRO A 35 10.85 13.09 1.83
C PRO A 35 9.72 12.67 0.90
N VAL A 36 9.48 13.39 -0.20
CA VAL A 36 8.35 13.07 -1.06
C VAL A 36 8.68 11.88 -1.93
N LEU A 37 7.94 10.79 -1.74
CA LEU A 37 8.09 9.56 -2.51
C LEU A 37 6.77 9.26 -3.21
N ASP A 38 6.88 8.85 -4.48
CA ASP A 38 5.73 8.43 -5.26
C ASP A 38 5.86 6.94 -5.57
N PHE A 39 4.74 6.25 -5.66
CA PHE A 39 4.74 4.89 -6.16
C PHE A 39 3.40 4.61 -6.83
N LEU A 40 3.37 3.53 -7.59
CA LEU A 40 2.15 3.12 -8.27
C LEU A 40 1.50 1.98 -7.49
N VAL A 41 0.18 2.00 -7.43
CA VAL A 41 -0.60 0.88 -6.94
C VAL A 41 -1.55 0.48 -8.05
N THR A 42 -1.45 -0.78 -8.47
CA THR A 42 -2.28 -1.34 -9.55
C THR A 42 -3.13 -2.46 -8.96
N ALA A 43 -4.44 -2.37 -9.17
CA ALA A 43 -5.37 -3.44 -8.83
C ALA A 43 -5.78 -4.11 -10.13
N ARG A 44 -5.57 -5.43 -10.22
CA ARG A 44 -5.79 -6.12 -11.49
C ARG A 44 -6.39 -7.50 -11.30
N SER A 45 -7.34 -7.82 -12.16
CA SER A 45 -7.86 -9.16 -12.34
C SER A 45 -8.11 -9.35 -13.84
N GLU A 46 -8.74 -10.46 -14.21
CA GLU A 46 -9.03 -10.68 -15.63
C GLU A 46 -9.94 -9.61 -16.22
N LEU A 47 -10.81 -9.05 -15.38
CA LEU A 47 -11.84 -8.14 -15.88
C LEU A 47 -11.59 -6.69 -15.54
N VAL A 48 -10.67 -6.41 -14.62
CA VAL A 48 -10.51 -5.06 -14.06
C VAL A 48 -9.05 -4.71 -14.00
N SER A 49 -8.73 -3.45 -14.32
CA SER A 49 -7.39 -2.92 -14.10
C SER A 49 -7.53 -1.46 -13.71
N VAL A 50 -7.08 -1.11 -12.51
CA VAL A 50 -7.13 0.25 -11.99
C VAL A 50 -5.75 0.58 -11.44
N GLU A 51 -5.24 1.75 -11.79
CA GLU A 51 -3.93 2.16 -11.31
C GLU A 51 -3.99 3.58 -10.79
N VAL A 52 -3.34 3.82 -9.66
CA VAL A 52 -3.19 5.18 -9.12
C VAL A 52 -1.72 5.43 -8.82
N SER A 53 -1.35 6.69 -8.92
CA SER A 53 -0.04 7.16 -8.49
C SER A 53 -0.22 7.77 -7.10
N VAL A 54 0.53 7.26 -6.13
CA VAL A 54 0.35 7.62 -4.73
C VAL A 54 1.54 8.47 -4.31
N ARG A 55 1.26 9.67 -3.81
CA ARG A 55 2.28 10.56 -3.29
C ARG A 55 2.28 10.53 -1.78
N THR A 56 3.45 10.41 -1.19
CA THR A 56 3.58 10.27 0.25
C THR A 56 4.74 11.12 0.77
N LEU A 57 4.74 11.33 2.09
CA LEU A 57 5.92 11.81 2.80
C LEU A 57 6.52 10.58 3.49
N ASP A 58 7.60 10.06 2.91
CA ASP A 58 8.29 8.86 3.42
C ASP A 58 7.33 7.68 3.63
N GLY A 59 6.31 7.55 2.75
CA GLY A 59 5.37 6.44 2.85
C GLY A 59 4.21 6.69 3.79
N ASP A 60 4.16 7.86 4.45
CA ASP A 60 3.07 8.26 5.35
C ASP A 60 2.77 7.25 6.44
N GLY A 61 3.77 6.42 6.81
CA GLY A 61 3.60 5.49 7.89
C GLY A 61 2.76 4.27 7.57
N LEU A 62 2.60 3.93 6.30
CA LEU A 62 1.82 2.76 5.92
C LEU A 62 2.38 1.48 6.57
N ASP A 63 3.71 1.34 6.56
CA ASP A 63 4.34 0.17 7.15
C ASP A 63 4.14 0.14 8.67
N VAL A 64 4.18 1.29 9.32
CA VAL A 64 3.93 1.36 10.76
C VAL A 64 2.49 0.99 11.07
N PHE A 65 1.55 1.49 10.25
CA PHE A 65 0.14 1.17 10.43
C PHE A 65 -0.07 -0.35 10.36
N LEU A 66 0.51 -0.99 9.35
CA LEU A 66 0.36 -2.44 9.20
C LEU A 66 1.05 -3.20 10.32
N ALA A 67 2.19 -2.71 10.80
CA ALA A 67 2.89 -3.34 11.92
C ALA A 67 2.06 -3.29 13.19
N GLU A 68 1.37 -2.18 13.42
CA GLU A 68 0.50 -2.06 14.59
C GLU A 68 -0.66 -3.04 14.52
N LEU A 69 -1.20 -3.26 13.33
CA LEU A 69 -2.25 -4.27 13.17
C LEU A 69 -1.72 -5.65 13.49
N ALA A 70 -0.47 -5.93 13.11
CA ALA A 70 0.15 -7.22 13.41
C ALA A 70 0.37 -7.39 14.91
N GLU A 71 0.75 -6.31 15.61
CA GLU A 71 0.93 -6.36 17.06
C GLU A 71 -0.37 -6.67 17.77
N ASP A 72 -1.48 -6.17 17.24
CA ASP A 72 -2.78 -6.38 17.87
C ASP A 72 -3.44 -7.63 17.34
N PHE A 73 -2.71 -8.73 17.31
CA PHE A 73 -3.19 -9.96 16.71
C PHE A 73 -4.41 -10.53 17.44
N ARG A 74 -4.65 -10.13 18.68
CA ARG A 74 -5.83 -10.59 19.41
C ARG A 74 -7.09 -9.85 19.01
N GLY A 75 -6.94 -8.74 18.29
CA GLY A 75 -8.07 -8.05 17.70
C GLY A 75 -8.29 -6.67 18.26
N TRP A 76 -9.18 -5.97 17.62
CA TRP A 76 -9.61 -4.62 18.02
C TRP A 76 -11.05 -4.46 17.60
N GLU A 77 -11.70 -3.40 18.13
CA GLU A 77 -13.08 -3.12 17.76
C GLU A 77 -13.12 -2.00 16.75
N GLY A 78 -14.07 -2.10 15.81
CA GLY A 78 -14.29 -1.07 14.82
C GLY A 78 -13.26 -1.07 13.72
N LEU A 79 -13.21 0.04 13.01
CA LEU A 79 -12.29 0.21 11.90
C LEU A 79 -11.09 1.03 12.33
N ARG A 80 -9.91 0.62 11.87
CA ARG A 80 -8.72 1.45 11.92
C ARG A 80 -8.43 1.88 10.50
N THR A 81 -8.07 3.13 10.31
CA THR A 81 -7.94 3.69 8.97
C THR A 81 -6.60 4.39 8.80
N TRP A 82 -6.17 4.41 7.55
CA TRP A 82 -4.96 5.09 7.12
C TRP A 82 -5.23 5.71 5.75
N ARG A 83 -4.54 6.79 5.43
CA ARG A 83 -4.62 7.38 4.10
C ARG A 83 -3.27 7.98 3.72
N SER A 84 -3.00 8.02 2.42
CA SER A 84 -1.82 8.70 1.91
C SER A 84 -2.02 10.22 1.98
N LEU A 85 -0.93 10.93 1.78
CA LEU A 85 -0.91 12.39 1.91
C LEU A 85 -2.04 13.07 1.12
N GLU A 86 -2.28 12.63 -0.10
CA GLU A 86 -3.28 13.27 -0.94
C GLU A 86 -4.56 12.43 -1.07
N GLY A 87 -4.64 11.33 -0.35
CA GLY A 87 -5.84 10.50 -0.38
C GLY A 87 -5.97 9.63 -1.60
N ASP A 88 -4.90 9.47 -2.39
CA ASP A 88 -4.93 8.58 -3.55
C ASP A 88 -5.13 7.13 -3.14
N LEU A 89 -4.60 6.78 -1.98
CA LEU A 89 -4.70 5.43 -1.45
C LEU A 89 -5.22 5.53 -0.03
N THR A 90 -6.22 4.73 0.28
CA THR A 90 -6.73 4.61 1.64
C THR A 90 -6.74 3.15 2.03
N LEU A 91 -6.75 2.92 3.34
CA LEU A 91 -6.78 1.58 3.88
C LEU A 91 -7.62 1.59 5.13
N SER A 92 -8.57 0.65 5.22
CA SER A 92 -9.28 0.44 6.47
C SER A 92 -9.10 -1.02 6.88
N ALA A 93 -9.07 -1.25 8.18
CA ALA A 93 -8.77 -2.56 8.72
C ALA A 93 -9.79 -2.92 9.78
N ARG A 94 -10.36 -4.12 9.65
CA ARG A 94 -11.33 -4.64 10.59
C ARG A 94 -10.89 -6.03 11.01
N HIS A 95 -10.96 -6.29 12.30
CA HIS A 95 -10.66 -7.62 12.82
C HIS A 95 -11.99 -8.32 13.11
N SER A 96 -12.15 -9.52 12.59
CA SER A 96 -13.38 -10.28 12.80
C SER A 96 -13.05 -11.76 12.85
N GLY A 97 -13.33 -12.38 13.99
CA GLY A 97 -13.04 -13.79 14.16
C GLY A 97 -11.57 -14.08 14.02
N ARG A 98 -11.19 -14.86 13.02
CA ARG A 98 -9.82 -15.27 12.80
C ARG A 98 -9.16 -14.50 11.67
N SER A 99 -9.78 -13.43 11.22
CA SER A 99 -9.28 -12.74 10.03
C SER A 99 -9.17 -11.25 10.25
N VAL A 100 -8.22 -10.67 9.57
CA VAL A 100 -8.10 -9.23 9.43
C VAL A 100 -8.52 -8.92 7.99
N TYR A 101 -9.50 -8.03 7.85
CA TYR A 101 -9.97 -7.62 6.53
C TYR A 101 -9.44 -6.23 6.24
N LEU A 102 -8.66 -6.14 5.18
CA LEU A 102 -8.08 -4.88 4.72
C LEU A 102 -8.85 -4.42 3.49
N THR A 103 -9.42 -3.23 3.55
CA THR A 103 -10.09 -2.64 2.41
C THR A 103 -9.22 -1.52 1.88
N TRP A 104 -8.70 -1.75 0.68
CA TRP A 104 -7.80 -0.83 -0.01
C TRP A 104 -8.62 0.01 -0.95
N GLY A 105 -8.51 1.33 -0.83
CA GLY A 105 -9.24 2.23 -1.71
C GLY A 105 -8.28 2.97 -2.64
N LEU A 106 -8.55 2.89 -3.92
CA LEU A 106 -7.81 3.62 -4.95
C LEU A 106 -8.74 4.73 -5.43
N HIS A 107 -8.29 5.97 -5.33
CA HIS A 107 -9.18 7.12 -5.51
C HIS A 107 -8.71 8.03 -6.62
N ASP A 108 -9.68 8.58 -7.34
CA ASP A 108 -9.40 9.67 -8.25
C ASP A 108 -8.97 10.88 -7.44
N ARG A 109 -8.03 11.65 -7.97
CA ARG A 109 -7.45 12.77 -7.26
C ARG A 109 -8.37 13.98 -7.22
N PRO A 110 -8.31 14.78 -6.14
CA PRO A 110 -8.95 16.07 -6.17
C PRO A 110 -8.37 16.92 -7.32
N PRO A 111 -9.17 17.79 -7.93
CA PRO A 111 -10.56 18.08 -7.57
C PRO A 111 -11.56 17.16 -8.24
N SER A 112 -11.13 16.28 -9.12
CA SER A 112 -12.08 15.47 -9.88
C SER A 112 -12.90 14.55 -8.98
N GLU A 113 -12.24 13.66 -8.26
CA GLU A 113 -12.88 12.77 -7.29
C GLU A 113 -14.13 12.10 -7.83
N GLU A 114 -14.08 11.66 -9.09
CA GLU A 114 -15.26 11.12 -9.77
C GLU A 114 -15.38 9.63 -9.59
N TRP A 115 -14.32 8.94 -9.15
CA TRP A 115 -14.36 7.49 -9.04
C TRP A 115 -13.55 7.02 -7.86
N ARG A 116 -13.90 5.83 -7.40
CA ARG A 116 -13.22 5.15 -6.32
C ARG A 116 -13.33 3.66 -6.56
N PHE A 117 -12.27 2.92 -6.30
CA PHE A 117 -12.25 1.49 -6.48
C PHE A 117 -11.76 0.86 -5.17
N GLU A 118 -12.48 -0.13 -4.66
CA GLU A 118 -12.12 -0.75 -3.39
C GLU A 118 -11.94 -2.24 -3.57
N VAL A 119 -10.93 -2.77 -2.90
CA VAL A 119 -10.63 -4.21 -2.86
C VAL A 119 -10.46 -4.60 -1.40
N THR A 120 -11.12 -5.67 -1.00
CA THR A 120 -10.94 -6.19 0.35
C THR A 120 -10.16 -7.48 0.30
N THR A 121 -9.09 -7.55 1.09
CA THR A 121 -8.26 -8.75 1.20
C THR A 121 -8.35 -9.29 2.61
N ALA A 122 -8.29 -10.60 2.75
CA ALA A 122 -8.40 -11.26 4.05
C ALA A 122 -7.05 -11.83 4.43
N HIS A 123 -6.67 -11.63 5.69
CA HIS A 123 -5.36 -12.03 6.18
C HIS A 123 -5.50 -12.69 7.55
N ALA A 124 -4.61 -13.62 7.86
CA ALA A 124 -4.55 -14.16 9.20
C ALA A 124 -3.90 -13.13 10.12
N PRO A 125 -4.39 -13.00 11.35
CA PRO A 125 -3.75 -12.09 12.29
C PRO A 125 -2.35 -12.57 12.66
N GLY A 126 -1.56 -11.66 13.18
CA GLY A 126 -0.22 -12.01 13.66
C GLY A 126 0.77 -12.12 12.53
N GLU A 127 1.23 -13.33 12.25
CA GLU A 127 2.38 -13.51 11.35
C GLU A 127 2.09 -13.06 9.92
N ASP A 128 0.89 -13.35 9.42
CA ASP A 128 0.54 -12.96 8.05
C ASP A 128 0.56 -11.44 7.91
N MET A 129 -0.02 -10.75 8.90
CA MET A 129 0.01 -9.29 8.90
C MET A 129 1.41 -8.75 9.09
N ARG A 130 2.24 -9.44 9.89
CA ARG A 130 3.61 -9.01 10.08
C ARG A 130 4.41 -9.14 8.80
N ASN A 131 4.20 -10.23 8.06
CA ASN A 131 4.88 -10.41 6.78
C ASN A 131 4.51 -9.31 5.80
N LEU A 132 3.23 -8.92 5.76
CA LEU A 132 2.80 -7.84 4.89
C LEU A 132 3.44 -6.53 5.31
N ALA A 133 3.46 -6.25 6.61
CA ALA A 133 4.08 -5.02 7.12
C ALA A 133 5.56 -4.98 6.76
N ASP A 134 6.25 -6.11 6.87
CA ASP A 134 7.67 -6.18 6.54
C ASP A 134 7.90 -5.97 5.06
N GLU A 135 7.06 -6.54 4.21
CA GLU A 135 7.20 -6.36 2.77
C GLU A 135 6.99 -4.91 2.36
N ILE A 136 5.99 -4.26 2.94
CA ILE A 136 5.75 -2.84 2.64
C ILE A 136 6.90 -1.99 3.17
N SER A 137 7.41 -2.31 4.36
CA SER A 137 8.55 -1.57 4.91
C SER A 137 9.76 -1.68 3.99
N LEU A 138 10.06 -2.89 3.52
CA LEU A 138 11.18 -3.09 2.61
C LEU A 138 10.96 -2.36 1.28
N PHE A 139 9.72 -2.33 0.81
CA PHE A 139 9.40 -1.60 -0.42
C PHE A 139 9.69 -0.12 -0.24
N LEU A 140 9.22 0.47 0.85
CA LEU A 140 9.39 1.91 1.08
C LEU A 140 10.85 2.28 1.33
N GLU A 141 11.66 1.32 1.79
CA GLU A 141 13.07 1.55 2.04
C GLU A 141 13.94 1.18 0.85
N SER A 142 13.36 0.64 -0.21
CA SER A 142 14.15 0.24 -1.36
C SER A 142 14.65 1.49 -2.09
N GLU A 143 15.59 1.27 -3.02
CA GLU A 143 16.21 2.38 -3.72
C GLU A 143 15.19 2.97 -4.68
N PRO A 144 14.72 4.21 -4.44
CA PRO A 144 13.72 4.77 -5.34
C PRO A 144 14.39 5.28 -6.62
N ARG A 145 13.60 5.31 -7.67
CA ARG A 145 14.08 5.88 -8.92
C ARG A 145 14.19 7.39 -8.80
N PRO A 146 15.20 7.96 -9.46
CA PRO A 146 15.33 9.41 -9.48
C PRO A 146 14.25 10.08 -10.30
#